data_08bdfd5e7c40c81cec3aeaed90edc538
#
_entry.id   08bdfd5e7c40c81cec3aeaed90edc538
#
_cell.length_a   1.000
_cell.length_b   1.000
_cell.length_c   1.000
_cell.angle_alpha   90.00
_cell.angle_beta   90.00
_cell.angle_gamma   90.00
#
_symmetry.space_group_name_H-M   'P 1'
#
loop_
_entity.id
_entity.type
_entity.pdbx_description
1 polymer ?
#
loop_
_entity_poly.entity_id
_entity_poly.type
_entity_poly.pdbx_seq_one_letter_code
_entity_poly.pdbx_strand_id
1 'polypeptide(L)'
;MKKLSKVVALALATTFLFTACGSKTGEKKKEEKKVGVQDQLVVENEGTPVKDATLKIAYISDSPFTGIFHQAFASGNPDMEILTYSTNGTFAVDENYKLINGGGANIEFLPKERKAIVTIHEKYTWNDGTPVTSADFLEYYKILADKDYTGVRFDDDMQNLEGIVEYHDGKAKEISGFKTISDKKFELTFKVFNPSILWGGGIPPEPVPSHKLKDIPVKKQEEHDITRKNPLSPGPYYIKEVVPGQQVVFEANPHYYKGAPKVKTVVWKIVPSAQIVAALQSGEYDLTVGLNSDLYSKVKDLKNVKIGVKDELSYTYIGFKLGKWDKEKEEVVTDPNAKMADVKLRQAMAYAIDNDAVGEKFYQGLRRNATQLMIPEFKEFYDESLKGYTCDMEKAK
;
A
#
# COMPACT_ATOMS: atom_id res chain seq x y z
N MET A 1 -64.53 14.48 4.21
CA MET A 1 -65.34 14.73 2.98
C MET A 1 -64.40 14.80 1.81
N LYS A 2 -64.63 13.86 0.85
CA LYS A 2 -64.48 13.95 -0.63
C LYS A 2 -63.07 14.33 -1.14
N LYS A 3 -62.45 13.59 -1.97
CA LYS A 3 -62.59 12.63 -3.11
C LYS A 3 -61.38 12.89 -4.01
N LEU A 4 -60.56 11.90 -4.31
CA LEU A 4 -60.50 11.09 -5.53
C LEU A 4 -60.23 11.92 -6.82
N SER A 5 -59.17 11.58 -7.54
CA SER A 5 -59.17 10.69 -8.67
C SER A 5 -57.82 10.65 -9.38
N LYS A 6 -57.44 9.53 -9.65
CA LYS A 6 -56.84 8.75 -10.75
C LYS A 6 -56.89 9.48 -12.09
N VAL A 7 -55.80 9.35 -12.90
CA VAL A 7 -55.90 8.91 -14.30
C VAL A 7 -54.58 8.26 -14.72
N VAL A 8 -54.73 7.07 -15.23
CA VAL A 8 -53.82 6.21 -15.97
C VAL A 8 -54.00 6.53 -17.47
N ALA A 9 -52.95 6.48 -18.24
CA ALA A 9 -52.97 6.18 -19.69
C ALA A 9 -51.53 5.84 -20.15
N LEU A 10 -51.22 4.76 -20.50
CA LEU A 10 -51.21 3.67 -21.40
C LEU A 10 -51.07 4.06 -22.91
N ALA A 11 -50.02 3.47 -23.52
CA ALA A 11 -49.80 2.95 -24.88
C ALA A 11 -49.52 4.00 -25.98
N LEU A 12 -48.60 3.74 -26.88
CA LEU A 12 -48.62 2.73 -27.94
C LEU A 12 -47.29 2.66 -28.71
N ALA A 13 -46.92 1.47 -29.05
CA ALA A 13 -45.87 1.11 -29.99
C ALA A 13 -46.22 1.52 -31.44
N THR A 14 -45.23 1.89 -32.23
CA THR A 14 -45.26 1.72 -33.68
C THR A 14 -43.87 1.35 -34.21
N THR A 15 -43.82 0.16 -34.70
CA THR A 15 -42.84 -0.46 -35.59
C THR A 15 -42.72 0.30 -36.92
N PHE A 16 -41.48 0.58 -37.35
CA PHE A 16 -41.20 0.70 -38.78
C PHE A 16 -39.89 0.00 -39.11
N LEU A 17 -40.04 -1.08 -39.86
CA LEU A 17 -39.03 -1.74 -40.65
C LEU A 17 -38.67 -0.88 -41.87
N PHE A 18 -37.40 -0.62 -42.10
CA PHE A 18 -36.87 -0.43 -43.46
C PHE A 18 -35.48 -1.08 -43.58
N THR A 19 -35.45 -2.08 -44.42
CA THR A 19 -34.28 -2.71 -45.01
C THR A 19 -33.63 -1.76 -46.01
N ALA A 20 -32.32 -1.56 -45.91
CA ALA A 20 -31.47 -1.23 -47.05
C ALA A 20 -30.03 -1.65 -46.78
N CYS A 21 -29.50 -2.50 -47.63
CA CYS A 21 -28.12 -2.90 -47.74
C CYS A 21 -27.20 -1.71 -47.98
N GLY A 22 -26.04 -1.70 -47.28
CA GLY A 22 -24.94 -0.79 -47.55
C GLY A 22 -23.78 -1.16 -46.70
N SER A 23 -22.85 -1.95 -47.24
CA SER A 23 -21.56 -2.29 -46.66
C SER A 23 -20.75 -1.03 -46.33
N LYS A 24 -20.47 -0.80 -45.05
CA LYS A 24 -19.33 -0.05 -44.59
C LYS A 24 -18.85 -0.68 -43.27
N THR A 25 -17.67 -1.21 -43.30
CA THR A 25 -16.85 -1.57 -42.16
C THR A 25 -16.79 -0.41 -41.16
N GLY A 26 -17.60 -0.48 -40.11
CA GLY A 26 -17.55 0.40 -38.96
C GLY A 26 -16.94 -0.40 -37.82
N GLU A 27 -15.76 -0.02 -37.45
CA GLU A 27 -15.14 -0.45 -36.18
C GLU A 27 -16.16 -0.22 -35.06
N LYS A 28 -16.69 -1.30 -34.53
CA LYS A 28 -17.35 -1.25 -33.22
C LYS A 28 -16.26 -0.92 -32.19
N LYS A 29 -16.18 0.32 -31.74
CA LYS A 29 -15.60 0.61 -30.44
C LYS A 29 -16.29 -0.33 -29.46
N LYS A 30 -15.55 -1.34 -28.97
CA LYS A 30 -15.90 -2.05 -27.75
C LYS A 30 -15.96 -0.98 -26.67
N GLU A 31 -17.15 -0.66 -26.16
CA GLU A 31 -17.27 -0.02 -24.86
C GLU A 31 -16.53 -0.93 -23.90
N GLU A 32 -15.43 -0.45 -23.34
CA GLU A 32 -14.80 -1.07 -22.20
C GLU A 32 -15.87 -1.16 -21.12
N LYS A 33 -16.30 -2.37 -20.83
CA LYS A 33 -17.02 -2.67 -19.60
C LYS A 33 -16.05 -2.34 -18.47
N LYS A 34 -16.10 -1.12 -17.95
CA LYS A 34 -15.54 -0.81 -16.67
C LYS A 34 -16.17 -1.78 -15.69
N VAL A 35 -15.40 -2.75 -15.19
CA VAL A 35 -15.77 -3.48 -13.99
C VAL A 35 -16.01 -2.39 -12.97
N GLY A 36 -17.27 -2.27 -12.53
CA GLY A 36 -17.65 -1.14 -11.68
C GLY A 36 -16.80 -1.18 -10.41
N VAL A 37 -15.83 -0.28 -10.35
CA VAL A 37 -15.16 0.09 -9.10
C VAL A 37 -16.27 0.67 -8.24
N GLN A 38 -16.69 -0.05 -7.22
CA GLN A 38 -17.53 0.55 -6.18
C GLN A 38 -16.61 1.46 -5.40
N ASP A 39 -16.65 2.75 -5.72
CA ASP A 39 -16.05 3.79 -4.93
C ASP A 39 -16.54 3.65 -3.49
N GLN A 40 -15.62 3.29 -2.61
CA GLN A 40 -15.78 3.07 -1.18
C GLN A 40 -16.87 2.06 -0.77
N LEU A 41 -16.45 0.99 -0.10
CA LEU A 41 -17.35 0.04 0.52
C LEU A 41 -18.04 0.72 1.72
N VAL A 42 -19.14 1.43 1.46
CA VAL A 42 -20.00 1.93 2.53
C VAL A 42 -20.89 0.80 3.01
N VAL A 43 -20.67 0.35 4.22
CA VAL A 43 -21.54 -0.62 4.90
C VAL A 43 -22.49 0.17 5.79
N GLU A 44 -23.73 0.28 5.34
CA GLU A 44 -24.83 0.82 6.15
C GLU A 44 -25.51 -0.32 6.87
N ASN A 45 -25.46 -0.30 8.20
CA ASN A 45 -26.18 -1.23 9.05
C ASN A 45 -27.23 -0.46 9.86
N GLU A 46 -28.48 -0.90 9.77
CA GLU A 46 -29.60 -0.34 10.56
C GLU A 46 -29.58 -0.83 12.04
N GLY A 47 -28.61 -1.65 12.43
CA GLY A 47 -28.50 -2.24 13.76
C GLY A 47 -27.95 -1.28 14.81
N THR A 48 -28.25 -1.57 16.07
CA THR A 48 -27.64 -0.87 17.21
C THR A 48 -26.16 -1.28 17.32
N PRO A 49 -25.22 -0.32 17.47
CA PRO A 49 -23.83 -0.65 17.68
C PRO A 49 -23.60 -1.57 18.87
N VAL A 50 -22.83 -2.61 18.67
CA VAL A 50 -22.47 -3.57 19.75
C VAL A 50 -21.47 -2.86 20.66
N LYS A 51 -21.80 -2.77 21.95
CA LYS A 51 -20.90 -2.20 22.96
C LYS A 51 -19.70 -3.14 23.15
N ASP A 52 -18.51 -2.57 23.22
CA ASP A 52 -17.24 -3.30 23.43
C ASP A 52 -17.00 -4.41 22.38
N ALA A 53 -17.43 -4.14 21.13
CA ALA A 53 -17.29 -5.08 20.03
C ALA A 53 -15.82 -5.41 19.73
N THR A 54 -15.59 -6.67 19.40
CA THR A 54 -14.33 -7.14 18.83
C THR A 54 -14.50 -7.29 17.31
N LEU A 55 -13.66 -6.63 16.52
CA LEU A 55 -13.60 -6.79 15.07
C LEU A 55 -12.67 -7.95 14.73
N LYS A 56 -13.15 -8.95 14.02
CA LYS A 56 -12.37 -10.08 13.55
C LYS A 56 -12.01 -9.91 12.08
N ILE A 57 -10.72 -9.82 11.79
CA ILE A 57 -10.19 -9.61 10.45
C ILE A 57 -9.47 -10.87 9.99
N ALA A 58 -9.86 -11.39 8.82
CA ALA A 58 -9.11 -12.42 8.11
C ALA A 58 -8.18 -11.75 7.09
N TYR A 59 -6.89 -11.91 7.25
CA TYR A 59 -5.90 -11.60 6.22
C TYR A 59 -5.57 -12.86 5.45
N ILE A 60 -5.84 -12.87 4.14
CA ILE A 60 -5.64 -14.05 3.32
C ILE A 60 -4.18 -14.13 2.91
N SER A 61 -3.48 -15.12 3.43
CA SER A 61 -2.09 -15.40 3.09
C SER A 61 -1.77 -16.86 3.33
N ASP A 62 -1.02 -17.46 2.39
CA ASP A 62 -0.46 -18.81 2.55
C ASP A 62 0.95 -18.77 3.19
N SER A 63 1.45 -17.57 3.51
CA SER A 63 2.70 -17.35 4.24
C SER A 63 2.41 -16.72 5.61
N PRO A 64 3.08 -17.17 6.68
CA PRO A 64 2.97 -16.55 7.99
C PRO A 64 3.62 -15.17 8.00
N PHE A 65 3.26 -14.31 8.95
CA PHE A 65 4.03 -13.12 9.25
C PHE A 65 5.30 -13.48 10.03
N THR A 66 6.33 -12.65 9.91
CA THR A 66 7.63 -12.90 10.55
C THR A 66 7.72 -12.38 11.98
N GLY A 67 6.81 -11.46 12.35
CA GLY A 67 6.77 -10.84 13.67
C GLY A 67 7.78 -9.71 13.84
N ILE A 68 8.13 -9.02 12.74
CA ILE A 68 8.96 -7.81 12.77
C ILE A 68 8.03 -6.61 12.73
N PHE A 69 7.71 -6.07 13.91
CA PHE A 69 6.79 -4.94 14.05
C PHE A 69 7.55 -3.61 14.16
N HIS A 70 8.48 -3.40 13.25
CA HIS A 70 9.29 -2.20 13.18
C HIS A 70 9.50 -1.80 11.72
N GLN A 71 9.08 -0.59 11.36
CA GLN A 71 9.02 -0.13 9.97
C GLN A 71 10.38 -0.16 9.26
N ALA A 72 11.47 0.09 9.97
CA ALA A 72 12.80 0.04 9.39
C ALA A 72 13.20 -1.38 8.95
N PHE A 73 12.74 -2.42 9.62
CA PHE A 73 13.18 -3.81 9.39
C PHE A 73 12.12 -4.69 8.71
N ALA A 74 10.83 -4.39 8.89
CA ALA A 74 9.76 -5.18 8.27
C ALA A 74 9.82 -5.12 6.74
N SER A 75 9.80 -6.29 6.08
CA SER A 75 9.84 -6.41 4.62
C SER A 75 8.75 -7.35 4.07
N GLY A 76 8.17 -8.20 4.91
CA GLY A 76 7.08 -9.11 4.54
C GLY A 76 5.73 -8.40 4.44
N ASN A 77 4.93 -8.68 3.40
CA ASN A 77 3.61 -8.09 3.24
C ASN A 77 2.68 -8.30 4.46
N PRO A 78 2.60 -9.48 5.10
CA PRO A 78 1.78 -9.65 6.27
C PRO A 78 2.22 -8.78 7.46
N ASP A 79 3.53 -8.60 7.67
CA ASP A 79 4.07 -7.73 8.73
C ASP A 79 3.75 -6.26 8.45
N MET A 80 3.88 -5.83 7.19
CA MET A 80 3.53 -4.48 6.77
C MET A 80 2.03 -4.20 6.93
N GLU A 81 1.17 -5.17 6.61
CA GLU A 81 -0.28 -5.05 6.84
C GLU A 81 -0.59 -4.88 8.33
N ILE A 82 0.02 -5.68 9.20
CA ILE A 82 -0.12 -5.55 10.66
C ILE A 82 0.26 -4.13 11.12
N LEU A 83 1.36 -3.59 10.61
CA LEU A 83 1.83 -2.25 10.96
C LEU A 83 0.83 -1.16 10.56
N THR A 84 0.04 -1.32 9.51
CA THR A 84 -0.94 -0.30 9.11
C THR A 84 -1.98 0.00 10.19
N TYR A 85 -2.32 -0.95 11.05
CA TYR A 85 -3.26 -0.76 12.15
C TYR A 85 -2.66 0.02 13.32
N SER A 86 -1.35 -0.07 13.49
CA SER A 86 -0.64 0.51 14.64
C SER A 86 0.07 1.83 14.32
N THR A 87 0.48 2.06 13.08
CA THR A 87 1.36 3.18 12.74
C THR A 87 0.74 4.19 11.77
N ASN A 88 -0.39 3.86 11.17
CA ASN A 88 -1.04 4.68 10.18
C ASN A 88 -1.45 6.06 10.75
N GLY A 89 -1.20 7.12 9.96
CA GLY A 89 -1.68 8.46 10.25
C GLY A 89 -0.62 9.47 10.69
N THR A 90 0.68 9.14 10.56
CA THR A 90 1.74 10.15 10.75
C THR A 90 1.57 11.29 9.76
N PHE A 91 1.48 11.00 8.48
CA PHE A 91 1.12 11.97 7.45
C PHE A 91 -0.23 11.61 6.83
N ALA A 92 -0.99 12.62 6.42
CA ALA A 92 -2.16 12.42 5.57
C ALA A 92 -1.71 12.42 4.10
N VAL A 93 -2.50 11.76 3.25
CA VAL A 93 -2.30 11.76 1.80
C VAL A 93 -3.58 12.17 1.09
N ASP A 94 -3.46 12.76 -0.09
CA ASP A 94 -4.58 13.04 -0.98
C ASP A 94 -4.99 11.81 -1.81
N GLU A 95 -5.92 11.97 -2.74
CA GLU A 95 -6.40 10.92 -3.63
C GLU A 95 -5.32 10.39 -4.60
N ASN A 96 -4.22 11.12 -4.78
CA ASN A 96 -3.07 10.74 -5.60
C ASN A 96 -1.88 10.25 -4.75
N TYR A 97 -2.11 9.95 -3.46
CA TYR A 97 -1.10 9.50 -2.47
C TYR A 97 0.00 10.53 -2.15
N LYS A 98 -0.20 11.79 -2.53
CA LYS A 98 0.72 12.88 -2.21
C LYS A 98 0.55 13.30 -0.76
N LEU A 99 1.66 13.58 -0.07
CA LEU A 99 1.62 14.01 1.32
C LEU A 99 0.91 15.37 1.47
N ILE A 100 -0.05 15.42 2.38
CA ILE A 100 -0.79 16.62 2.76
C ILE A 100 -0.86 16.80 4.28
N ASN A 101 -1.33 17.93 4.72
CA ASN A 101 -1.52 18.21 6.14
C ASN A 101 -2.77 17.51 6.70
N GLY A 102 -2.81 17.25 8.01
CA GLY A 102 -3.95 16.65 8.72
C GLY A 102 -3.64 15.28 9.36
N GLY A 103 -2.39 14.87 9.35
CA GLY A 103 -1.88 13.70 10.06
C GLY A 103 -1.41 13.99 11.49
N GLY A 104 -0.72 13.06 12.11
CA GLY A 104 0.02 13.22 13.36
C GLY A 104 1.20 14.18 13.20
N ALA A 105 1.64 14.40 11.96
CA ALA A 105 2.56 15.45 11.56
C ALA A 105 2.07 16.14 10.29
N ASN A 106 2.41 17.41 10.15
CA ASN A 106 2.18 18.23 8.96
C ASN A 106 3.52 18.50 8.29
N ILE A 107 3.50 18.69 6.98
CA ILE A 107 4.69 18.92 6.20
C ILE A 107 4.52 20.12 5.26
N GLU A 108 5.55 20.96 5.20
CA GLU A 108 5.67 22.07 4.28
C GLU A 108 6.89 21.84 3.37
N PHE A 109 6.67 21.85 2.06
CA PHE A 109 7.74 21.66 1.09
C PHE A 109 8.27 23.00 0.57
N LEU A 110 9.60 23.14 0.53
CA LEU A 110 10.33 24.31 0.04
C LEU A 110 11.29 23.87 -1.09
N PRO A 111 10.78 23.60 -2.30
CA PRO A 111 11.57 23.01 -3.39
C PRO A 111 12.78 23.82 -3.79
N LYS A 112 12.68 25.15 -3.83
CA LYS A 112 13.79 26.04 -4.19
C LYS A 112 14.93 26.00 -3.18
N GLU A 113 14.62 25.70 -1.92
CA GLU A 113 15.57 25.58 -0.83
C GLU A 113 16.04 24.14 -0.64
N ARG A 114 15.46 23.19 -1.38
CA ARG A 114 15.65 21.73 -1.24
C ARG A 114 15.31 21.26 0.17
N LYS A 115 14.22 21.78 0.75
CA LYS A 115 13.86 21.53 2.14
C LYS A 115 12.43 21.03 2.29
N ALA A 116 12.20 20.36 3.42
CA ALA A 116 10.89 20.12 3.98
C ALA A 116 10.89 20.47 5.47
N ILE A 117 9.81 21.08 5.94
CA ILE A 117 9.62 21.40 7.35
C ILE A 117 8.50 20.53 7.89
N VAL A 118 8.78 19.74 8.91
CA VAL A 118 7.80 18.88 9.57
C VAL A 118 7.40 19.48 10.91
N THR A 119 6.09 19.60 11.14
CA THR A 119 5.51 20.05 12.41
C THR A 119 4.66 18.94 13.00
N ILE A 120 5.06 18.42 14.15
CA ILE A 120 4.41 17.31 14.86
C ILE A 120 3.21 17.88 15.63
N HIS A 121 2.06 17.21 15.54
CA HIS A 121 0.86 17.60 16.27
C HIS A 121 1.08 17.50 17.78
N GLU A 122 0.67 18.49 18.55
CA GLU A 122 0.92 18.57 20.01
C GLU A 122 0.42 17.33 20.77
N LYS A 123 -0.71 16.75 20.38
CA LYS A 123 -1.30 15.55 20.99
C LYS A 123 -0.80 14.24 20.39
N TYR A 124 0.16 14.29 19.45
CA TYR A 124 0.69 13.05 18.88
C TYR A 124 1.59 12.35 19.88
N THR A 125 1.16 11.18 20.33
CA THR A 125 1.65 10.53 21.55
C THR A 125 1.72 9.02 21.34
N TRP A 126 2.74 8.38 21.84
CA TRP A 126 2.85 6.93 21.91
C TRP A 126 1.78 6.33 22.83
N ASN A 127 1.43 5.04 22.65
CA ASN A 127 0.46 4.36 23.51
C ASN A 127 0.89 4.20 24.97
N ASP A 128 2.17 4.43 25.31
CA ASP A 128 2.66 4.50 26.68
C ASP A 128 2.53 5.91 27.32
N GLY A 129 1.95 6.85 26.58
CA GLY A 129 1.74 8.23 27.01
C GLY A 129 2.91 9.18 26.75
N THR A 130 4.03 8.69 26.22
CA THR A 130 5.18 9.54 25.85
C THR A 130 4.85 10.37 24.60
N PRO A 131 5.09 11.71 24.60
CA PRO A 131 4.90 12.53 23.41
C PRO A 131 5.84 12.10 22.27
N VAL A 132 5.33 12.08 21.05
CA VAL A 132 6.17 11.95 19.85
C VAL A 132 6.92 13.26 19.61
N THR A 133 8.21 13.16 19.37
CA THR A 133 9.12 14.31 19.20
C THR A 133 9.96 14.22 17.93
N SER A 134 10.65 15.29 17.59
CA SER A 134 11.62 15.31 16.48
C SER A 134 12.75 14.29 16.66
N ALA A 135 13.09 13.91 17.90
CA ALA A 135 14.07 12.87 18.17
C ALA A 135 13.63 11.50 17.66
N ASP A 136 12.33 11.21 17.64
CA ASP A 136 11.79 9.94 17.15
C ASP A 136 11.94 9.80 15.63
N PHE A 137 11.87 10.92 14.89
CA PHE A 137 12.14 10.95 13.45
C PHE A 137 13.64 10.91 13.14
N LEU A 138 14.46 11.61 13.92
CA LEU A 138 15.92 11.53 13.80
C LEU A 138 16.44 10.12 14.06
N GLU A 139 15.88 9.44 15.04
CA GLU A 139 16.26 8.06 15.36
C GLU A 139 15.99 7.09 14.21
N TYR A 140 14.89 7.28 13.46
CA TYR A 140 14.61 6.49 12.25
C TYR A 140 15.76 6.61 11.23
N TYR A 141 16.22 7.84 10.94
CA TYR A 141 17.36 8.05 10.03
C TYR A 141 18.65 7.43 10.55
N LYS A 142 18.90 7.54 11.87
CA LYS A 142 20.09 6.95 12.48
C LYS A 142 20.10 5.43 12.40
N ILE A 143 18.94 4.80 12.58
CA ILE A 143 18.79 3.34 12.41
C ILE A 143 19.11 2.94 10.98
N LEU A 144 18.54 3.60 9.97
CA LEU A 144 18.78 3.27 8.57
C LEU A 144 20.25 3.50 8.16
N ALA A 145 20.85 4.58 8.67
CA ALA A 145 22.23 4.94 8.36
C ALA A 145 23.28 4.28 9.27
N ASP A 146 22.88 3.41 10.19
CA ASP A 146 23.83 2.63 10.98
C ASP A 146 24.51 1.57 10.10
N LYS A 147 25.83 1.39 10.26
CA LYS A 147 26.60 0.38 9.48
C LYS A 147 26.17 -1.07 9.73
N ASP A 148 25.54 -1.32 10.87
CA ASP A 148 25.02 -2.64 11.25
C ASP A 148 23.53 -2.82 10.83
N TYR A 149 22.93 -1.87 10.09
CA TYR A 149 21.59 -1.99 9.55
C TYR A 149 21.52 -3.04 8.44
N THR A 150 20.61 -4.00 8.57
CA THR A 150 20.46 -5.16 7.66
C THR A 150 19.23 -5.07 6.76
N GLY A 151 18.41 -4.02 6.94
CA GLY A 151 17.19 -3.85 6.16
C GLY A 151 17.42 -3.27 4.77
N VAL A 152 16.33 -3.02 4.05
CA VAL A 152 16.36 -2.64 2.62
C VAL A 152 16.02 -1.17 2.36
N ARG A 153 15.86 -0.35 3.42
CA ARG A 153 15.35 1.03 3.28
C ARG A 153 16.41 2.13 3.28
N PHE A 154 17.68 1.78 3.31
CA PHE A 154 18.76 2.74 3.07
C PHE A 154 19.01 2.87 1.57
N ASP A 155 17.98 3.25 0.85
CA ASP A 155 17.95 3.40 -0.60
C ASP A 155 18.34 4.81 -1.07
N ASP A 156 18.31 5.04 -2.38
CA ASP A 156 18.70 6.31 -2.99
C ASP A 156 17.85 7.49 -2.49
N ASP A 157 16.57 7.28 -2.21
CA ASP A 157 15.71 8.33 -1.68
C ASP A 157 16.12 8.72 -0.24
N MET A 158 16.43 7.76 0.63
CA MET A 158 16.95 8.03 1.96
C MET A 158 18.36 8.64 1.92
N GLN A 159 19.22 8.17 1.02
CA GLN A 159 20.57 8.70 0.82
C GLN A 159 20.58 10.12 0.25
N ASN A 160 19.45 10.61 -0.24
CA ASN A 160 19.29 11.99 -0.72
C ASN A 160 19.25 13.03 0.40
N LEU A 161 19.07 12.64 1.67
CA LEU A 161 19.21 13.57 2.80
C LEU A 161 20.67 14.02 2.96
N GLU A 162 20.92 15.31 3.10
CA GLU A 162 22.28 15.84 3.26
C GLU A 162 22.97 15.25 4.50
N GLY A 163 24.21 14.80 4.36
CA GLY A 163 25.06 14.29 5.44
C GLY A 163 24.73 12.89 5.93
N ILE A 164 23.70 12.21 5.41
CA ILE A 164 23.32 10.88 5.87
C ILE A 164 24.34 9.81 5.43
N VAL A 165 24.91 9.93 4.24
CA VAL A 165 25.95 9.02 3.72
C VAL A 165 27.25 9.22 4.48
N GLU A 166 27.62 10.46 4.77
CA GLU A 166 28.79 10.77 5.61
C GLU A 166 28.64 10.21 7.03
N TYR A 167 27.43 10.24 7.57
CA TYR A 167 27.12 9.60 8.86
C TYR A 167 27.25 8.09 8.77
N HIS A 168 26.66 7.45 7.74
CA HIS A 168 26.77 6.02 7.48
C HIS A 168 28.22 5.55 7.37
N ASP A 169 29.05 6.28 6.64
CA ASP A 169 30.47 5.99 6.45
C ASP A 169 31.34 6.26 7.69
N GLY A 170 30.74 6.78 8.78
CA GLY A 170 31.48 7.19 9.98
C GLY A 170 32.34 8.45 9.83
N LYS A 171 32.16 9.20 8.74
CA LYS A 171 32.87 10.46 8.43
C LYS A 171 32.26 11.66 9.18
N ALA A 172 30.99 11.56 9.58
CA ALA A 172 30.28 12.56 10.35
C ALA A 172 29.65 11.93 11.61
N LYS A 173 29.50 12.73 12.67
CA LYS A 173 28.83 12.29 13.91
C LYS A 173 27.34 12.60 13.91
N GLU A 174 26.88 13.46 13.00
CA GLU A 174 25.51 13.93 12.89
C GLU A 174 25.09 13.95 11.42
N ILE A 175 23.79 13.86 11.20
CA ILE A 175 23.17 13.96 9.85
C ILE A 175 22.86 15.44 9.62
N SER A 176 23.70 16.15 8.86
CA SER A 176 23.60 17.61 8.67
C SER A 176 22.28 18.05 8.02
N GLY A 177 21.64 17.18 7.23
CA GLY A 177 20.35 17.45 6.61
C GLY A 177 19.16 17.39 7.56
N PHE A 178 19.34 16.91 8.81
CA PHE A 178 18.30 16.91 9.83
C PHE A 178 18.57 17.99 10.87
N LYS A 179 17.70 18.99 10.93
CA LYS A 179 17.83 20.09 11.90
C LYS A 179 16.64 20.14 12.84
N THR A 180 16.86 19.81 14.11
CA THR A 180 15.85 20.00 15.15
C THR A 180 15.64 21.50 15.39
N ILE A 181 14.39 21.97 15.30
CA ILE A 181 13.98 23.34 15.62
C ILE A 181 13.39 23.37 17.04
N SER A 182 12.58 22.37 17.38
CA SER A 182 12.03 22.12 18.71
C SER A 182 11.62 20.65 18.82
N ASP A 183 11.14 20.23 19.99
CA ASP A 183 10.61 18.86 20.17
C ASP A 183 9.49 18.53 19.17
N LYS A 184 8.74 19.54 18.71
CA LYS A 184 7.60 19.37 17.79
C LYS A 184 7.87 19.86 16.37
N LYS A 185 9.11 20.26 16.05
CA LYS A 185 9.41 20.79 14.72
C LYS A 185 10.84 20.51 14.30
N PHE A 186 11.01 20.06 13.06
CA PHE A 186 12.31 19.85 12.46
C PHE A 186 12.31 20.19 10.96
N GLU A 187 13.51 20.41 10.41
CA GLU A 187 13.75 20.71 9.00
C GLU A 187 14.59 19.60 8.41
N LEU A 188 14.25 19.19 7.20
CA LEU A 188 15.01 18.27 6.35
C LEU A 188 15.60 19.06 5.18
N THR A 189 16.89 18.84 4.87
CA THR A 189 17.58 19.40 3.71
C THR A 189 18.05 18.26 2.82
N PHE A 190 17.66 18.27 1.56
CA PHE A 190 17.98 17.24 0.58
C PHE A 190 19.10 17.69 -0.37
N LYS A 191 19.89 16.74 -0.87
CA LYS A 191 20.91 17.00 -1.92
C LYS A 191 20.25 17.52 -3.20
N VAL A 192 19.12 16.89 -3.57
CA VAL A 192 18.29 17.28 -4.71
C VAL A 192 16.82 17.21 -4.28
N PHE A 193 16.02 18.22 -4.63
CA PHE A 193 14.58 18.15 -4.43
C PHE A 193 13.94 17.47 -5.64
N ASN A 194 13.87 16.14 -5.63
CA ASN A 194 13.22 15.37 -6.67
C ASN A 194 11.69 15.24 -6.39
N PRO A 195 10.87 14.94 -7.40
CA PRO A 195 9.41 14.82 -7.20
C PRO A 195 9.00 13.76 -6.18
N SER A 196 9.77 12.66 -5.99
CA SER A 196 9.42 11.58 -5.06
C SER A 196 9.23 12.07 -3.63
N ILE A 197 9.90 13.17 -3.24
CA ILE A 197 9.79 13.79 -1.92
C ILE A 197 8.34 14.18 -1.60
N LEU A 198 7.55 14.61 -2.60
CA LEU A 198 6.15 14.98 -2.42
C LEU A 198 5.26 13.76 -2.07
N TRP A 199 5.74 12.55 -2.37
CA TRP A 199 5.11 11.27 -2.05
C TRP A 199 5.83 10.53 -0.92
N GLY A 200 6.69 11.21 -0.18
CA GLY A 200 7.38 10.66 0.98
C GLY A 200 8.76 10.06 0.71
N GLY A 201 9.28 10.18 -0.51
CA GLY A 201 10.65 9.74 -0.83
C GLY A 201 11.68 10.44 0.06
N GLY A 202 12.51 9.66 0.77
CA GLY A 202 13.49 10.19 1.71
C GLY A 202 12.91 10.75 3.02
N ILE A 203 11.61 10.63 3.26
CA ILE A 203 10.94 11.06 4.51
C ILE A 203 10.52 9.83 5.30
N PRO A 204 10.83 9.73 6.63
CA PRO A 204 10.35 8.63 7.44
C PRO A 204 8.82 8.56 7.39
N PRO A 205 8.22 7.42 7.02
CA PRO A 205 6.77 7.29 6.95
C PRO A 205 6.13 7.43 8.33
N GLU A 206 6.91 7.15 9.38
CA GLU A 206 6.50 7.21 10.78
C GLU A 206 7.70 7.42 11.71
N PRO A 207 7.47 7.93 12.93
CA PRO A 207 8.50 8.00 13.96
C PRO A 207 8.80 6.61 14.53
N VAL A 208 9.95 6.45 15.18
CA VAL A 208 10.30 5.28 16.00
C VAL A 208 10.49 5.71 17.46
N PRO A 209 10.17 4.86 18.45
CA PRO A 209 10.19 5.25 19.86
C PRO A 209 11.63 5.41 20.38
N SER A 210 12.25 6.55 20.10
CA SER A 210 13.64 6.85 20.43
C SER A 210 13.95 6.66 21.93
N HIS A 211 12.98 6.95 22.81
CA HIS A 211 13.10 6.75 24.27
C HIS A 211 13.26 5.27 24.67
N LYS A 212 12.96 4.33 23.77
CA LYS A 212 13.15 2.89 23.99
C LYS A 212 14.29 2.31 23.14
N LEU A 213 14.59 2.89 21.98
CA LEU A 213 15.50 2.31 20.99
C LEU A 213 16.94 2.82 21.08
N LYS A 214 17.15 4.10 21.48
CA LYS A 214 18.45 4.77 21.44
C LYS A 214 19.60 4.05 22.16
N ASP A 215 19.29 3.24 23.18
CA ASP A 215 20.28 2.50 23.96
C ASP A 215 20.43 1.03 23.49
N ILE A 216 19.71 0.63 22.43
CA ILE A 216 19.75 -0.72 21.85
C ILE A 216 20.57 -0.65 20.56
N PRO A 217 21.74 -1.33 20.45
CA PRO A 217 22.50 -1.38 19.21
C PRO A 217 21.63 -1.84 18.01
N VAL A 218 21.72 -1.16 16.87
CA VAL A 218 20.87 -1.39 15.69
C VAL A 218 20.84 -2.86 15.28
N LYS A 219 21.98 -3.56 15.26
CA LYS A 219 22.08 -5.01 14.99
C LYS A 219 21.27 -5.91 15.93
N LYS A 220 20.80 -5.39 17.07
CA LYS A 220 19.99 -6.12 18.05
C LYS A 220 18.52 -5.71 18.02
N GLN A 221 18.18 -4.61 17.35
CA GLN A 221 16.81 -4.07 17.37
C GLN A 221 15.81 -4.97 16.71
N GLU A 222 16.18 -5.63 15.59
CA GLU A 222 15.28 -6.54 14.87
C GLU A 222 14.76 -7.68 15.73
N GLU A 223 15.64 -8.27 16.57
CA GLU A 223 15.30 -9.39 17.46
C GLU A 223 14.86 -8.98 18.86
N HIS A 224 14.85 -7.69 19.14
CA HIS A 224 14.50 -7.19 20.46
C HIS A 224 12.98 -7.24 20.74
N ASP A 225 12.58 -7.41 22.00
CA ASP A 225 11.19 -7.49 22.42
C ASP A 225 10.35 -6.27 22.02
N ILE A 226 10.95 -5.08 21.94
CA ILE A 226 10.30 -3.86 21.44
C ILE A 226 9.90 -3.95 19.97
N THR A 227 10.56 -4.79 19.20
CA THR A 227 10.25 -5.06 17.80
C THR A 227 9.34 -6.28 17.63
N ARG A 228 9.54 -7.31 18.45
CA ARG A 228 8.91 -8.63 18.25
C ARG A 228 7.64 -8.86 19.06
N LYS A 229 7.53 -8.26 20.26
CA LYS A 229 6.46 -8.59 21.21
C LYS A 229 5.68 -7.38 21.70
N ASN A 230 6.36 -6.29 21.99
CA ASN A 230 5.78 -5.12 22.65
C ASN A 230 6.10 -3.82 21.90
N PRO A 231 5.80 -3.73 20.58
CA PRO A 231 6.05 -2.51 19.82
C PRO A 231 5.17 -1.37 20.35
N LEU A 232 5.77 -0.18 20.46
CA LEU A 232 5.00 1.02 20.73
C LEU A 232 4.37 1.56 19.44
N SER A 233 3.22 2.20 19.61
CA SER A 233 2.41 2.71 18.51
C SER A 233 1.92 4.13 18.81
N PRO A 234 2.05 5.07 17.88
CA PRO A 234 1.39 6.37 17.96
C PRO A 234 0.05 6.39 17.21
N GLY A 235 -0.30 5.29 16.56
CA GLY A 235 -1.50 5.13 15.73
C GLY A 235 -2.77 4.81 16.52
N PRO A 236 -3.87 4.49 15.82
CA PRO A 236 -5.18 4.25 16.44
C PRO A 236 -5.22 3.00 17.31
N TYR A 237 -4.39 2.02 17.01
CA TYR A 237 -4.31 0.76 17.76
C TYR A 237 -2.86 0.46 18.13
N TYR A 238 -2.67 -0.36 19.14
CA TYR A 238 -1.37 -0.94 19.50
C TYR A 238 -1.48 -2.46 19.61
N ILE A 239 -0.38 -3.16 19.39
CA ILE A 239 -0.33 -4.62 19.52
C ILE A 239 -0.38 -4.99 20.99
N LYS A 240 -1.40 -5.78 21.36
CA LYS A 240 -1.62 -6.29 22.72
C LYS A 240 -1.08 -7.68 22.91
N GLU A 241 -1.27 -8.55 21.92
CA GLU A 241 -0.89 -9.94 21.97
C GLU A 241 -0.50 -10.44 20.58
N VAL A 242 0.49 -11.32 20.54
CA VAL A 242 0.99 -11.94 19.31
C VAL A 242 0.99 -13.45 19.47
N VAL A 243 0.30 -14.16 18.58
CA VAL A 243 0.48 -15.59 18.37
C VAL A 243 1.36 -15.73 17.12
N PRO A 244 2.64 -16.11 17.27
CA PRO A 244 3.63 -16.04 16.19
C PRO A 244 3.15 -16.72 14.90
N GLY A 245 3.25 -15.99 13.78
CA GLY A 245 2.88 -16.45 12.44
C GLY A 245 1.39 -16.68 12.21
N GLN A 246 0.51 -16.43 13.19
CA GLN A 246 -0.91 -16.80 13.11
C GLN A 246 -1.86 -15.63 13.35
N GLN A 247 -1.67 -14.90 14.46
CA GLN A 247 -2.65 -13.92 14.94
C GLN A 247 -1.98 -12.76 15.67
N VAL A 248 -2.57 -11.58 15.53
CA VAL A 248 -2.26 -10.39 16.33
C VAL A 248 -3.56 -9.84 16.91
N VAL A 249 -3.55 -9.54 18.20
CA VAL A 249 -4.63 -8.83 18.87
C VAL A 249 -4.21 -7.39 19.09
N PHE A 250 -5.00 -6.49 18.59
CA PHE A 250 -4.83 -5.05 18.79
C PHE A 250 -5.82 -4.54 19.82
N GLU A 251 -5.39 -3.53 20.57
CA GLU A 251 -6.26 -2.77 21.48
C GLU A 251 -6.25 -1.29 21.07
N ALA A 252 -7.39 -0.61 21.21
CA ALA A 252 -7.53 0.80 20.89
C ALA A 252 -6.58 1.64 21.73
N ASN A 253 -5.80 2.52 21.07
CA ASN A 253 -4.87 3.43 21.73
C ASN A 253 -5.64 4.58 22.40
N PRO A 254 -5.65 4.67 23.75
CA PRO A 254 -6.36 5.73 24.46
C PRO A 254 -5.73 7.11 24.23
N HIS A 255 -4.47 7.15 23.80
CA HIS A 255 -3.70 8.37 23.56
C HIS A 255 -3.71 8.80 22.09
N TYR A 256 -4.50 8.11 21.24
CA TYR A 256 -4.56 8.48 19.82
C TYR A 256 -5.04 9.93 19.64
N TYR A 257 -4.28 10.75 18.93
CA TYR A 257 -4.50 12.20 18.82
C TYR A 257 -5.86 12.62 18.22
N LYS A 258 -6.51 11.74 17.45
CA LYS A 258 -7.89 11.92 16.93
C LYS A 258 -8.97 11.38 17.87
N GLY A 259 -8.60 10.91 19.05
CA GLY A 259 -9.47 10.24 20.00
C GLY A 259 -9.45 8.72 19.84
N ALA A 260 -9.72 8.01 20.93
CA ALA A 260 -9.69 6.55 20.94
C ALA A 260 -10.69 5.95 19.92
N PRO A 261 -10.32 4.91 19.16
CA PRO A 261 -11.22 4.21 18.27
C PRO A 261 -12.46 3.67 18.99
N LYS A 262 -13.60 3.64 18.29
CA LYS A 262 -14.86 3.10 18.85
C LYS A 262 -14.82 1.57 19.04
N VAL A 263 -14.16 0.86 18.13
CA VAL A 263 -13.90 -0.58 18.26
C VAL A 263 -12.69 -0.74 19.18
N LYS A 264 -12.89 -1.38 20.34
CA LYS A 264 -11.84 -1.50 21.35
C LYS A 264 -10.78 -2.54 21.00
N THR A 265 -11.22 -3.66 20.41
CA THR A 265 -10.35 -4.80 20.13
C THR A 265 -10.46 -5.21 18.68
N VAL A 266 -9.33 -5.44 18.04
CA VAL A 266 -9.25 -6.00 16.69
C VAL A 266 -8.44 -7.28 16.76
N VAL A 267 -9.01 -8.40 16.32
CA VAL A 267 -8.32 -9.68 16.17
C VAL A 267 -8.01 -9.87 14.69
N TRP A 268 -6.74 -9.76 14.33
CA TRP A 268 -6.24 -9.98 12.98
C TRP A 268 -5.60 -11.36 12.88
N LYS A 269 -6.03 -12.16 11.91
CA LYS A 269 -5.58 -13.54 11.78
C LYS A 269 -5.24 -13.88 10.34
N ILE A 270 -4.15 -14.61 10.13
CA ILE A 270 -3.84 -15.22 8.85
C ILE A 270 -4.80 -16.38 8.59
N VAL A 271 -5.40 -16.37 7.40
CA VAL A 271 -6.29 -17.44 6.92
C VAL A 271 -5.77 -17.91 5.56
N PRO A 272 -5.42 -19.20 5.42
CA PRO A 272 -5.01 -19.75 4.14
C PRO A 272 -6.07 -19.60 3.06
N SER A 273 -5.65 -19.35 1.82
CA SER A 273 -6.54 -19.14 0.65
C SER A 273 -7.55 -20.29 0.47
N ALA A 274 -7.17 -21.54 0.79
CA ALA A 274 -8.04 -22.68 0.68
C ALA A 274 -9.21 -22.69 1.71
N GLN A 275 -9.09 -21.96 2.82
CA GLN A 275 -10.06 -21.97 3.92
C GLN A 275 -11.03 -20.78 3.88
N ILE A 276 -10.69 -19.69 3.16
CA ILE A 276 -11.42 -18.43 3.26
C ILE A 276 -12.88 -18.51 2.79
N VAL A 277 -13.17 -19.27 1.75
CA VAL A 277 -14.54 -19.40 1.25
C VAL A 277 -15.48 -19.99 2.30
N ALA A 278 -15.04 -21.05 2.99
CA ALA A 278 -15.81 -21.67 4.09
C ALA A 278 -15.96 -20.72 5.30
N ALA A 279 -14.89 -20.01 5.63
CA ALA A 279 -14.90 -19.02 6.72
C ALA A 279 -15.85 -17.85 6.45
N LEU A 280 -15.91 -17.37 5.20
CA LEU A 280 -16.87 -16.35 4.79
C LEU A 280 -18.31 -16.88 4.82
N GLN A 281 -18.55 -18.10 4.34
CA GLN A 281 -19.87 -18.72 4.38
C GLN A 281 -20.41 -18.88 5.81
N SER A 282 -19.53 -19.22 6.76
CA SER A 282 -19.90 -19.39 8.17
C SER A 282 -20.06 -18.08 8.93
N GLY A 283 -19.60 -16.95 8.37
CA GLY A 283 -19.59 -15.66 9.08
C GLY A 283 -18.57 -15.60 10.23
N GLU A 284 -17.45 -16.35 10.14
CA GLU A 284 -16.42 -16.38 11.19
C GLU A 284 -15.70 -15.04 11.36
N TYR A 285 -15.59 -14.27 10.28
CA TYR A 285 -14.89 -12.97 10.24
C TYR A 285 -15.83 -11.84 9.81
N ASP A 286 -15.58 -10.65 10.37
CA ASP A 286 -16.31 -9.42 10.08
C ASP A 286 -15.76 -8.70 8.86
N LEU A 287 -14.45 -8.83 8.62
CA LEU A 287 -13.72 -8.22 7.51
C LEU A 287 -12.68 -9.19 6.95
N THR A 288 -12.51 -9.15 5.64
CA THR A 288 -11.49 -9.93 4.95
C THR A 288 -10.65 -9.01 4.07
N VAL A 289 -9.33 -9.15 4.17
CA VAL A 289 -8.34 -8.40 3.38
C VAL A 289 -7.48 -9.37 2.58
N GLY A 290 -7.11 -8.99 1.35
CA GLY A 290 -6.24 -9.78 0.49
C GLY A 290 -6.96 -10.90 -0.27
N LEU A 291 -8.28 -10.77 -0.52
CA LEU A 291 -9.00 -11.75 -1.33
C LEU A 291 -8.47 -11.77 -2.77
N ASN A 292 -7.88 -12.89 -3.16
CA ASN A 292 -7.38 -13.07 -4.51
C ASN A 292 -8.49 -13.04 -5.56
N SER A 293 -8.25 -12.41 -6.69
CA SER A 293 -9.22 -12.24 -7.78
C SER A 293 -9.71 -13.56 -8.38
N ASP A 294 -8.94 -14.66 -8.30
CA ASP A 294 -9.35 -15.99 -8.71
C ASP A 294 -10.42 -16.62 -7.80
N LEU A 295 -10.51 -16.18 -6.54
CA LEU A 295 -11.54 -16.61 -5.60
C LEU A 295 -12.86 -15.85 -5.75
N TYR A 296 -12.86 -14.72 -6.48
CA TYR A 296 -14.05 -13.88 -6.65
C TYR A 296 -15.28 -14.66 -7.10
N SER A 297 -15.11 -15.57 -8.09
CA SER A 297 -16.20 -16.41 -8.59
C SER A 297 -16.88 -17.27 -7.53
N LYS A 298 -16.13 -17.65 -6.48
CA LYS A 298 -16.62 -18.53 -5.41
C LYS A 298 -17.36 -17.77 -4.29
N VAL A 299 -17.14 -16.46 -4.21
CA VAL A 299 -17.67 -15.63 -3.12
C VAL A 299 -18.68 -14.57 -3.55
N LYS A 300 -18.71 -14.19 -4.83
CA LYS A 300 -19.56 -13.09 -5.37
C LYS A 300 -21.06 -13.26 -5.14
N ASP A 301 -21.53 -14.51 -5.00
CA ASP A 301 -22.95 -14.83 -4.84
C ASP A 301 -23.34 -15.10 -3.38
N LEU A 302 -22.40 -14.99 -2.44
CA LEU A 302 -22.68 -15.14 -1.01
C LEU A 302 -23.57 -13.99 -0.52
N LYS A 303 -24.66 -14.34 0.19
CA LYS A 303 -25.66 -13.36 0.65
C LYS A 303 -25.31 -12.67 1.96
N ASN A 304 -24.39 -13.24 2.72
CA ASN A 304 -23.95 -12.74 4.03
C ASN A 304 -22.68 -11.89 3.97
N VAL A 305 -22.16 -11.63 2.76
CA VAL A 305 -20.98 -10.78 2.58
C VAL A 305 -21.24 -9.70 1.54
N LYS A 306 -20.58 -8.55 1.71
CA LYS A 306 -20.49 -7.48 0.72
C LYS A 306 -19.05 -7.41 0.20
N ILE A 307 -18.87 -7.43 -1.11
CA ILE A 307 -17.56 -7.42 -1.74
C ILE A 307 -17.30 -6.04 -2.30
N GLY A 308 -16.18 -5.44 -1.88
CA GLY A 308 -15.60 -4.24 -2.49
C GLY A 308 -14.43 -4.63 -3.39
N VAL A 309 -14.29 -3.93 -4.49
CA VAL A 309 -13.15 -4.06 -5.40
C VAL A 309 -12.38 -2.74 -5.36
N LYS A 310 -11.06 -2.83 -5.21
CA LYS A 310 -10.14 -1.69 -5.25
C LYS A 310 -8.98 -2.06 -6.17
N ASP A 311 -8.53 -1.10 -6.98
CA ASP A 311 -7.31 -1.27 -7.77
C ASP A 311 -6.10 -1.41 -6.81
N GLU A 312 -5.27 -2.41 -7.06
CA GLU A 312 -4.02 -2.59 -6.33
C GLU A 312 -2.97 -1.61 -6.83
N LEU A 313 -2.16 -1.09 -5.90
CA LEU A 313 -1.00 -0.25 -6.23
C LEU A 313 0.20 -1.11 -6.65
N SER A 314 -0.07 -2.14 -7.45
CA SER A 314 0.93 -3.12 -7.88
C SER A 314 0.66 -3.66 -9.27
N TYR A 315 1.67 -4.24 -9.88
CA TYR A 315 1.56 -5.00 -11.12
C TYR A 315 2.44 -6.25 -11.05
N THR A 316 2.06 -7.26 -11.83
CA THR A 316 2.86 -8.48 -12.00
C THR A 316 3.61 -8.41 -13.32
N TYR A 317 4.87 -8.78 -13.33
CA TYR A 317 5.73 -8.75 -14.51
C TYR A 317 6.56 -10.03 -14.66
N ILE A 318 7.03 -10.26 -15.87
CA ILE A 318 8.00 -11.31 -16.17
C ILE A 318 9.38 -10.66 -16.22
N GLY A 319 10.25 -11.01 -15.28
CA GLY A 319 11.65 -10.58 -15.27
C GLY A 319 12.54 -11.52 -16.09
N PHE A 320 13.40 -10.95 -16.93
CA PHE A 320 14.36 -11.72 -17.73
C PHE A 320 15.73 -11.68 -17.08
N LYS A 321 16.35 -12.86 -16.88
CA LYS A 321 17.71 -12.95 -16.39
C LYS A 321 18.69 -12.67 -17.53
N LEU A 322 19.39 -11.54 -17.46
CA LEU A 322 20.35 -11.09 -18.48
C LEU A 322 21.81 -11.25 -18.06
N GLY A 323 22.08 -11.75 -16.86
CA GLY A 323 23.44 -11.83 -16.34
C GLY A 323 23.52 -12.63 -15.04
N LYS A 324 24.61 -12.43 -14.31
CA LYS A 324 24.89 -13.05 -13.02
C LYS A 324 25.22 -11.98 -11.99
N TRP A 325 24.83 -12.23 -10.74
CA TRP A 325 25.25 -11.40 -9.62
C TRP A 325 26.76 -11.59 -9.35
N ASP A 326 27.50 -10.50 -9.40
CA ASP A 326 28.92 -10.45 -9.02
C ASP A 326 28.99 -9.99 -7.55
N LYS A 327 29.43 -10.88 -6.67
CA LYS A 327 29.47 -10.62 -5.23
C LYS A 327 30.57 -9.63 -4.83
N GLU A 328 31.64 -9.51 -5.62
CA GLU A 328 32.75 -8.60 -5.33
C GLU A 328 32.42 -7.16 -5.72
N LYS A 329 31.65 -7.00 -6.80
CA LYS A 329 31.22 -5.71 -7.32
C LYS A 329 29.87 -5.28 -6.80
N GLU A 330 29.14 -6.19 -6.14
CA GLU A 330 27.76 -6.00 -5.69
C GLU A 330 26.81 -5.50 -6.79
N GLU A 331 27.01 -6.02 -8.03
CA GLU A 331 26.21 -5.64 -9.20
C GLU A 331 25.84 -6.83 -10.07
N VAL A 332 24.84 -6.67 -10.94
CA VAL A 332 24.52 -7.63 -12.00
C VAL A 332 25.41 -7.40 -13.20
N VAL A 333 26.36 -8.28 -13.44
CA VAL A 333 27.17 -8.28 -14.66
C VAL A 333 26.36 -8.90 -15.80
N THR A 334 25.96 -8.07 -16.75
CA THR A 334 25.17 -8.50 -17.92
C THR A 334 26.02 -9.33 -18.87
N ASP A 335 25.48 -10.48 -19.30
CA ASP A 335 26.06 -11.31 -20.35
C ASP A 335 25.35 -11.00 -21.69
N PRO A 336 26.03 -10.37 -22.65
CA PRO A 336 25.44 -10.07 -23.96
C PRO A 336 25.09 -11.32 -24.78
N ASN A 337 25.67 -12.49 -24.42
CA ASN A 337 25.40 -13.76 -25.05
C ASN A 337 24.28 -14.56 -24.34
N ALA A 338 23.73 -14.03 -23.24
CA ALA A 338 22.59 -14.67 -22.62
C ALA A 338 21.40 -14.73 -23.59
N LYS A 339 20.71 -15.86 -23.66
CA LYS A 339 19.57 -16.04 -24.59
C LYS A 339 18.54 -14.91 -24.47
N MET A 340 18.27 -14.45 -23.26
CA MET A 340 17.31 -13.34 -23.02
C MET A 340 17.94 -11.95 -23.22
N ALA A 341 19.21 -11.82 -23.60
CA ALA A 341 19.81 -10.55 -23.99
C ALA A 341 19.26 -10.07 -25.35
N ASP A 342 18.76 -10.99 -26.19
CA ASP A 342 18.09 -10.63 -27.44
C ASP A 342 16.78 -9.89 -27.17
N VAL A 343 16.75 -8.61 -27.52
CA VAL A 343 15.59 -7.74 -27.33
C VAL A 343 14.40 -8.22 -28.17
N LYS A 344 14.63 -8.69 -29.39
CA LYS A 344 13.56 -9.16 -30.28
C LYS A 344 12.86 -10.38 -29.72
N LEU A 345 13.63 -11.30 -29.11
CA LEU A 345 13.04 -12.47 -28.43
C LEU A 345 12.14 -12.04 -27.27
N ARG A 346 12.55 -11.07 -26.43
CA ARG A 346 11.72 -10.55 -25.34
C ARG A 346 10.46 -9.88 -25.86
N GLN A 347 10.58 -9.08 -26.93
CA GLN A 347 9.44 -8.43 -27.59
C GLN A 347 8.47 -9.45 -28.21
N ALA A 348 8.98 -10.46 -28.88
CA ALA A 348 8.18 -11.55 -29.42
C ALA A 348 7.38 -12.27 -28.31
N MET A 349 8.00 -12.57 -27.18
CA MET A 349 7.31 -13.15 -26.03
C MET A 349 6.22 -12.23 -25.51
N ALA A 350 6.45 -10.91 -25.42
CA ALA A 350 5.45 -9.95 -24.97
C ALA A 350 4.25 -9.86 -25.92
N TYR A 351 4.47 -9.91 -27.24
CA TYR A 351 3.39 -9.90 -28.23
C TYR A 351 2.64 -11.25 -28.30
N ALA A 352 3.26 -12.36 -27.89
CA ALA A 352 2.61 -13.67 -27.91
C ALA A 352 1.64 -13.90 -26.73
N ILE A 353 1.66 -13.05 -25.69
CA ILE A 353 0.82 -13.21 -24.51
C ILE A 353 -0.43 -12.34 -24.64
N ASP A 354 -1.60 -12.96 -24.56
CA ASP A 354 -2.89 -12.27 -24.48
C ASP A 354 -3.27 -12.05 -23.01
N ASN A 355 -2.74 -10.98 -22.41
CA ASN A 355 -3.01 -10.63 -21.02
C ASN A 355 -4.48 -10.28 -20.77
N ASP A 356 -5.18 -9.70 -21.76
CA ASP A 356 -6.60 -9.34 -21.61
C ASP A 356 -7.46 -10.60 -21.60
N ALA A 357 -7.20 -11.57 -22.49
CA ALA A 357 -7.88 -12.86 -22.47
C ALA A 357 -7.59 -13.67 -21.19
N VAL A 358 -6.36 -13.59 -20.66
CA VAL A 358 -6.00 -14.17 -19.35
C VAL A 358 -6.79 -13.49 -18.23
N GLY A 359 -6.83 -12.17 -18.22
CA GLY A 359 -7.58 -11.38 -17.23
C GLY A 359 -9.07 -11.71 -17.23
N GLU A 360 -9.68 -11.79 -18.41
CA GLU A 360 -11.11 -12.13 -18.57
C GLU A 360 -11.38 -13.57 -18.15
N LYS A 361 -10.62 -14.54 -18.68
CA LYS A 361 -10.89 -15.97 -18.49
C LYS A 361 -10.62 -16.48 -17.09
N PHE A 362 -9.51 -16.07 -16.47
CA PHE A 362 -9.05 -16.60 -15.19
C PHE A 362 -9.38 -15.69 -14.00
N TYR A 363 -9.52 -14.38 -14.27
CA TYR A 363 -9.73 -13.37 -13.22
C TYR A 363 -11.04 -12.58 -13.40
N GLN A 364 -11.91 -13.00 -14.34
CA GLN A 364 -13.24 -12.43 -14.57
C GLN A 364 -13.21 -10.90 -14.82
N GLY A 365 -12.21 -10.43 -15.55
CA GLY A 365 -12.01 -9.02 -15.85
C GLY A 365 -11.43 -8.19 -14.70
N LEU A 366 -11.10 -8.81 -13.55
CA LEU A 366 -10.48 -8.12 -12.42
C LEU A 366 -8.98 -7.87 -12.60
N ARG A 367 -8.37 -8.40 -13.65
CA ARG A 367 -7.00 -8.09 -14.08
C ARG A 367 -6.98 -7.57 -15.49
N ARG A 368 -6.16 -6.60 -15.75
CA ARG A 368 -5.96 -5.96 -17.05
C ARG A 368 -4.49 -5.91 -17.44
N ASN A 369 -4.22 -5.76 -18.74
CA ASN A 369 -2.85 -5.63 -19.23
C ASN A 369 -2.19 -4.36 -18.68
N ALA A 370 -0.97 -4.48 -18.14
CA ALA A 370 -0.15 -3.34 -17.78
C ALA A 370 0.62 -2.84 -19.01
N THR A 371 0.48 -1.56 -19.35
CA THR A 371 1.09 -0.97 -20.53
C THR A 371 2.40 -0.25 -20.25
N GLN A 372 2.67 0.03 -18.98
CA GLN A 372 3.85 0.74 -18.51
C GLN A 372 4.16 0.37 -17.04
N LEU A 373 5.30 0.81 -16.52
CA LEU A 373 5.69 0.57 -15.14
C LEU A 373 4.87 1.38 -14.12
N MET A 374 4.32 2.53 -14.56
CA MET A 374 3.45 3.34 -13.71
C MET A 374 2.02 2.80 -13.80
N ILE A 375 1.36 2.70 -12.67
CA ILE A 375 -0.05 2.26 -12.59
C ILE A 375 -1.01 3.43 -12.75
N PRO A 376 -2.24 3.21 -13.25
CA PRO A 376 -3.20 4.28 -13.54
C PRO A 376 -3.62 5.13 -12.33
N GLU A 377 -3.47 4.61 -11.11
CA GLU A 377 -3.80 5.30 -9.88
C GLU A 377 -2.90 6.51 -9.62
N PHE A 378 -1.66 6.49 -10.13
CA PHE A 378 -0.74 7.62 -10.08
C PHE A 378 -0.92 8.52 -11.31
N LYS A 379 -2.07 9.17 -11.41
CA LYS A 379 -2.53 9.96 -12.58
C LYS A 379 -1.53 11.00 -13.07
N GLU A 380 -0.76 11.61 -12.17
CA GLU A 380 0.24 12.63 -12.52
C GLU A 380 1.45 12.03 -13.28
N PHE A 381 1.66 10.72 -13.18
CA PHE A 381 2.80 10.01 -13.77
C PHE A 381 2.39 8.98 -14.83
N TYR A 382 1.09 8.67 -14.92
CA TYR A 382 0.57 7.69 -15.87
C TYR A 382 0.34 8.33 -17.25
N ASP A 383 1.02 7.82 -18.26
CA ASP A 383 0.86 8.28 -19.66
C ASP A 383 -0.14 7.37 -20.40
N GLU A 384 -1.36 7.84 -20.60
CA GLU A 384 -2.42 7.12 -21.33
C GLU A 384 -2.09 6.90 -22.81
N SER A 385 -1.13 7.62 -23.39
CA SER A 385 -0.73 7.46 -24.77
C SER A 385 0.13 6.22 -25.00
N LEU A 386 0.76 5.68 -23.97
CA LEU A 386 1.60 4.49 -24.04
C LEU A 386 0.70 3.24 -24.21
N LYS A 387 0.81 2.57 -25.35
CA LYS A 387 0.02 1.37 -25.64
C LYS A 387 0.64 0.08 -25.10
N GLY A 388 1.91 0.10 -24.75
CA GLY A 388 2.62 -1.10 -24.28
C GLY A 388 2.61 -2.22 -25.30
N TYR A 389 2.71 -3.46 -24.80
CA TYR A 389 2.60 -4.67 -25.60
C TYR A 389 1.19 -5.25 -25.46
N THR A 390 0.51 -5.42 -26.58
CA THR A 390 -0.78 -6.13 -26.68
C THR A 390 -0.59 -7.36 -27.54
N CYS A 391 -1.43 -8.40 -27.38
CA CYS A 391 -1.32 -9.62 -28.15
C CYS A 391 -1.37 -9.34 -29.67
N ASP A 392 -0.30 -9.71 -30.37
CA ASP A 392 -0.12 -9.56 -31.82
C ASP A 392 0.78 -10.69 -32.34
N MET A 393 0.14 -11.77 -32.78
CA MET A 393 0.85 -12.97 -33.22
C MET A 393 1.71 -12.76 -34.48
N GLU A 394 1.37 -11.76 -35.31
CA GLU A 394 2.19 -11.47 -36.51
C GLU A 394 3.49 -10.74 -36.09
N LYS A 395 3.43 -9.85 -35.11
CA LYS A 395 4.64 -9.22 -34.55
C LYS A 395 5.47 -10.16 -33.69
N ALA A 396 4.86 -11.19 -33.12
CA ALA A 396 5.54 -12.20 -32.33
C ALA A 396 6.39 -13.18 -33.17
N LYS A 397 6.09 -13.35 -34.46
CA LYS A 397 6.85 -14.17 -35.43
C LYS A 397 8.07 -13.43 -35.93
#